data_2d4345b7bf1cd143152cd9e21e5438ab
#
_entry.id   2d4345b7bf1cd143152cd9e21e5438ab
#
_cell.length_a   1.000
_cell.length_b   1.000
_cell.length_c   1.000
_cell.angle_alpha   90.00
_cell.angle_beta   90.00
_cell.angle_gamma   90.00
#
_symmetry.space_group_name_H-M   'P 1'
#
loop_
_entity.id
_entity.type
_entity.pdbx_description
1 polymer ?
#
loop_
_entity_poly.entity_id
_entity_poly.type
_entity_poly.pdbx_seq_one_letter_code
_entity_poly.pdbx_strand_id
1 'polypeptide(L)'
;MIKDILYILIFVGLFVSCDSEQFSSGTKDDTTTNNVLKLNISRTDFSDMAADDSRVSNSGTSTSFTEGDVIGVLVTQDGENYNLPYRYNGTDWEFDISSDKELFTKTTADELRFILYYPYSTEADGVTTLDGLKTALPVKTDQSSEADYISSDLLYAEVTTAESTVSAKMRHLRALFTYKPKVKFQTTVAEKDNFESYAGSLADIKFSDDTGEIKCYKTTDGEYRYIVDKNNTITWVYDYAGMVYEGKKELVVTSGIKYATTEFINTGVYDESKAKIGDFYCIDSDNKGYVLPQEFDIASSTHTCIGIVFHVGAGSGDSQDNYAGTSLVSSGIRGYVVALKDAGSLPWATEEGKSTQTDSNENSWNGYSNNQIVKSIGIDKFTAFKACADFTPAALNSSGWYLPSIAQLGEIRNNIDILQPMFTAVEGECLKTDGSVWYWSSTQKDNDNEQAVILFGEGYSVWSKTAGAYVRPILTF
;
A
#
# COMPACT_ATOMS: atom_id res chain seq x y z
N MET A 1 21.60 -31.76 30.73
CA MET A 1 20.69 -32.35 31.75
C MET A 1 19.50 -31.43 31.84
N ILE A 2 18.28 -32.00 31.63
CA ILE A 2 16.94 -31.43 31.77
C ILE A 2 16.52 -30.59 30.54
N LYS A 3 15.96 -31.14 29.56
CA LYS A 3 14.68 -31.74 29.09
C LYS A 3 13.54 -30.74 29.09
N ASP A 4 13.26 -30.23 27.90
CA ASP A 4 12.05 -29.48 27.49
C ASP A 4 10.90 -30.46 27.27
N ILE A 5 9.76 -30.14 27.84
CA ILE A 5 8.50 -30.87 27.60
C ILE A 5 7.55 -29.93 26.87
N LEU A 6 7.33 -30.27 25.59
CA LEU A 6 6.31 -29.71 24.71
C LEU A 6 4.96 -30.36 25.02
N TYR A 7 3.97 -29.61 25.49
CA TYR A 7 2.61 -30.09 25.65
C TYR A 7 1.79 -29.82 24.38
N ILE A 8 1.53 -30.88 23.65
CA ILE A 8 0.49 -30.90 22.59
C ILE A 8 -0.81 -31.37 23.26
N LEU A 9 -1.81 -30.49 23.26
CA LEU A 9 -3.18 -30.84 23.67
C LEU A 9 -3.96 -31.26 22.42
N ILE A 10 -4.17 -32.58 22.29
CA ILE A 10 -5.09 -33.17 21.33
C ILE A 10 -6.47 -33.22 21.99
N PHE A 11 -7.43 -32.47 21.45
CA PHE A 11 -8.85 -32.65 21.79
C PHE A 11 -9.47 -33.71 20.90
N VAL A 12 -9.70 -34.86 21.47
CA VAL A 12 -10.54 -35.94 20.88
C VAL A 12 -12.00 -35.70 21.31
N GLY A 13 -12.83 -35.31 20.38
CA GLY A 13 -14.28 -35.23 20.60
C GLY A 13 -14.92 -36.61 20.57
N LEU A 14 -15.48 -37.04 21.69
CA LEU A 14 -16.32 -38.22 21.80
C LEU A 14 -17.77 -37.82 21.45
N PHE A 15 -18.28 -38.41 20.37
CA PHE A 15 -19.72 -38.43 20.13
C PHE A 15 -20.36 -39.42 21.10
N VAL A 16 -21.24 -38.92 21.94
CA VAL A 16 -22.17 -39.77 22.70
C VAL A 16 -23.56 -39.54 22.12
N SER A 17 -24.05 -40.57 21.43
CA SER A 17 -25.47 -40.75 21.12
C SER A 17 -26.17 -41.13 22.41
N CYS A 18 -27.25 -40.46 22.76
CA CYS A 18 -28.17 -40.97 23.75
C CYS A 18 -29.61 -40.83 23.27
N ASP A 19 -30.26 -41.96 23.30
CA ASP A 19 -31.61 -42.25 22.89
C ASP A 19 -32.67 -41.65 23.83
N SER A 20 -33.84 -41.55 23.31
CA SER A 20 -35.12 -41.13 23.82
C SER A 20 -35.46 -41.51 25.26
N GLU A 21 -35.99 -40.54 26.04
CA GLU A 21 -37.09 -40.81 26.97
C GLU A 21 -38.15 -39.70 26.87
N GLN A 22 -39.38 -40.13 26.63
CA GLN A 22 -40.62 -39.36 26.66
C GLN A 22 -40.90 -38.85 28.07
N PHE A 23 -41.15 -37.56 28.19
CA PHE A 23 -41.99 -37.02 29.25
C PHE A 23 -43.06 -36.11 28.62
N SER A 24 -44.31 -36.63 28.65
CA SER A 24 -45.50 -35.86 28.31
C SER A 24 -45.91 -35.04 29.54
N SER A 25 -46.09 -33.74 29.39
CA SER A 25 -47.29 -33.00 29.75
C SER A 25 -47.04 -31.49 29.75
N GLY A 26 -47.95 -30.74 29.15
CA GLY A 26 -48.09 -29.32 29.36
C GLY A 26 -48.00 -28.46 28.11
N THR A 27 -49.07 -28.49 27.33
CA THR A 27 -49.38 -27.50 26.31
C THR A 27 -49.15 -26.07 26.79
N LYS A 28 -48.17 -25.40 26.20
CA LYS A 28 -48.28 -24.01 25.81
C LYS A 28 -47.75 -23.90 24.41
N ASP A 29 -48.64 -23.58 23.50
CA ASP A 29 -48.37 -23.21 22.13
C ASP A 29 -47.37 -22.08 22.10
N ASP A 30 -46.11 -22.39 21.81
CA ASP A 30 -45.07 -21.39 21.48
C ASP A 30 -44.83 -21.42 19.97
N THR A 31 -45.96 -21.18 19.24
CA THR A 31 -45.94 -21.08 17.76
C THR A 31 -45.40 -19.77 17.23
N THR A 32 -44.92 -18.86 18.09
CA THR A 32 -44.49 -17.52 17.67
C THR A 32 -43.04 -17.38 17.26
N THR A 33 -42.18 -18.36 17.56
CA THR A 33 -40.74 -18.26 17.25
C THR A 33 -40.34 -18.81 15.87
N ASN A 34 -41.22 -19.58 15.21
CA ASN A 34 -40.88 -20.22 13.93
C ASN A 34 -41.17 -19.34 12.68
N ASN A 35 -41.82 -18.21 12.83
CA ASN A 35 -42.28 -17.38 11.71
C ASN A 35 -41.47 -16.09 11.52
N VAL A 36 -40.46 -15.83 12.35
CA VAL A 36 -39.54 -14.71 12.18
C VAL A 36 -38.62 -14.98 11.00
N LEU A 37 -38.47 -14.00 10.11
CA LEU A 37 -37.64 -14.11 8.92
C LEU A 37 -36.16 -14.31 9.30
N LYS A 38 -35.56 -15.37 8.77
CA LYS A 38 -34.13 -15.69 8.90
C LYS A 38 -33.47 -15.63 7.54
N LEU A 39 -32.24 -15.12 7.48
CA LEU A 39 -31.51 -14.94 6.24
C LEU A 39 -30.23 -15.74 6.22
N ASN A 40 -29.98 -16.43 5.09
CA ASN A 40 -28.72 -17.08 4.77
C ASN A 40 -28.25 -16.54 3.42
N ILE A 41 -27.46 -15.49 3.44
CA ILE A 41 -27.13 -14.68 2.25
C ILE A 41 -25.62 -14.70 2.00
N SER A 42 -25.28 -14.97 0.75
CA SER A 42 -23.94 -14.80 0.19
C SER A 42 -23.99 -13.89 -1.03
N ARG A 43 -22.83 -13.51 -1.57
CA ARG A 43 -22.75 -12.71 -2.80
C ARG A 43 -21.72 -13.25 -3.80
N THR A 44 -21.84 -12.83 -5.05
CA THR A 44 -20.82 -13.06 -6.09
C THR A 44 -19.87 -11.88 -6.17
N ASP A 45 -18.67 -12.13 -6.66
CA ASP A 45 -17.74 -11.09 -7.08
C ASP A 45 -18.06 -10.60 -8.50
N PHE A 46 -17.51 -9.43 -8.88
CA PHE A 46 -17.43 -9.04 -10.26
C PHE A 46 -16.54 -10.05 -11.03
N SER A 47 -16.99 -10.43 -12.22
CA SER A 47 -16.22 -11.27 -13.14
C SER A 47 -15.49 -10.38 -14.15
N ASP A 48 -14.23 -10.69 -14.44
CA ASP A 48 -13.55 -10.03 -15.56
C ASP A 48 -14.25 -10.38 -16.88
N MET A 49 -14.34 -9.42 -17.76
CA MET A 49 -14.77 -9.69 -19.13
C MET A 49 -13.74 -10.65 -19.74
N ALA A 50 -14.21 -11.82 -20.21
CA ALA A 50 -13.34 -12.79 -20.88
C ALA A 50 -12.64 -12.09 -22.05
N ALA A 51 -11.37 -11.77 -21.89
CA ALA A 51 -10.52 -11.42 -23.00
C ALA A 51 -10.27 -12.73 -23.78
N ASP A 52 -10.55 -12.74 -25.08
CA ASP A 52 -9.99 -13.76 -25.95
C ASP A 52 -8.47 -13.80 -25.67
N ASP A 53 -8.02 -14.94 -25.16
CA ASP A 53 -6.62 -15.31 -25.05
C ASP A 53 -5.71 -14.48 -24.08
N SER A 54 -5.97 -14.51 -22.75
CA SER A 54 -4.85 -14.49 -21.81
C SER A 54 -5.26 -15.01 -20.41
N ARG A 55 -4.56 -16.06 -19.97
CA ARG A 55 -4.61 -16.61 -18.62
C ARG A 55 -4.02 -15.59 -17.64
N VAL A 56 -4.86 -14.83 -16.99
CA VAL A 56 -4.45 -14.07 -15.78
C VAL A 56 -5.30 -14.52 -14.61
N SER A 57 -4.65 -15.14 -13.66
CA SER A 57 -5.24 -15.53 -12.39
C SER A 57 -5.68 -14.31 -11.59
N ASN A 58 -6.96 -14.24 -11.24
CA ASN A 58 -7.50 -13.20 -10.39
C ASN A 58 -7.04 -13.39 -8.96
N SER A 59 -6.24 -12.46 -8.46
CA SER A 59 -6.04 -12.26 -7.03
C SER A 59 -6.57 -10.87 -6.66
N GLY A 60 -7.67 -10.83 -5.87
CA GLY A 60 -7.94 -9.67 -5.06
C GLY A 60 -9.11 -8.76 -5.38
N THR A 61 -10.33 -9.31 -5.56
CA THR A 61 -11.57 -8.65 -5.15
C THR A 61 -12.54 -9.69 -4.61
N SER A 62 -12.10 -10.43 -3.59
CA SER A 62 -13.01 -11.25 -2.79
C SER A 62 -13.88 -10.29 -2.00
N THR A 63 -15.14 -10.19 -2.39
CA THR A 63 -16.12 -9.35 -1.73
C THR A 63 -16.99 -10.22 -0.84
N SER A 64 -16.53 -10.49 0.37
CA SER A 64 -17.40 -10.99 1.45
C SER A 64 -18.12 -9.81 2.09
N PHE A 65 -19.31 -10.07 2.67
CA PHE A 65 -19.91 -9.09 3.57
C PHE A 65 -19.03 -8.94 4.81
N THR A 66 -18.96 -7.71 5.30
CA THR A 66 -18.21 -7.35 6.52
C THR A 66 -19.17 -7.07 7.66
N GLU A 67 -18.73 -7.27 8.88
CA GLU A 67 -19.50 -6.90 10.06
C GLU A 67 -19.95 -5.44 9.98
N GLY A 68 -21.26 -5.21 10.14
CA GLY A 68 -21.87 -3.89 10.01
C GLY A 68 -22.58 -3.65 8.66
N ASP A 69 -22.32 -4.45 7.62
CA ASP A 69 -23.07 -4.34 6.36
C ASP A 69 -24.57 -4.53 6.60
N VAL A 70 -25.39 -3.73 5.92
CA VAL A 70 -26.85 -3.80 6.03
C VAL A 70 -27.47 -4.04 4.67
N ILE A 71 -28.22 -5.14 4.53
CA ILE A 71 -29.02 -5.44 3.36
C ILE A 71 -30.50 -5.04 3.59
N GLY A 72 -31.21 -4.75 2.51
CA GLY A 72 -32.64 -4.56 2.52
C GLY A 72 -33.39 -5.80 2.04
N VAL A 73 -34.51 -6.10 2.65
CA VAL A 73 -35.45 -7.14 2.21
C VAL A 73 -36.78 -6.51 1.92
N LEU A 74 -37.17 -6.48 0.64
CA LEU A 74 -38.49 -6.05 0.22
C LEU A 74 -39.41 -7.26 0.16
N VAL A 75 -40.55 -7.16 0.80
CA VAL A 75 -41.62 -8.19 0.77
C VAL A 75 -42.97 -7.56 0.89
N THR A 76 -43.96 -8.13 0.21
CA THR A 76 -45.38 -7.72 0.35
C THR A 76 -46.15 -8.82 1.03
N GLN A 77 -46.84 -8.51 2.12
CA GLN A 77 -47.73 -9.45 2.83
C GLN A 77 -49.02 -8.70 3.24
N ASP A 78 -50.17 -9.30 3.03
CA ASP A 78 -51.47 -8.75 3.40
C ASP A 78 -51.78 -7.37 2.80
N GLY A 79 -51.17 -7.05 1.64
CA GLY A 79 -51.32 -5.77 0.95
C GLY A 79 -50.34 -4.69 1.44
N GLU A 80 -49.55 -4.96 2.47
CA GLU A 80 -48.54 -4.05 2.99
C GLU A 80 -47.18 -4.34 2.40
N ASN A 81 -46.43 -3.29 2.09
CA ASN A 81 -45.05 -3.40 1.54
C ASN A 81 -44.04 -3.08 2.63
N TYR A 82 -43.10 -3.99 2.80
CA TYR A 82 -42.03 -3.90 3.80
C TYR A 82 -40.69 -3.69 3.13
N ASN A 83 -39.86 -2.86 3.75
CA ASN A 83 -38.43 -2.68 3.45
C ASN A 83 -37.65 -2.88 4.75
N LEU A 84 -37.13 -4.07 4.94
CA LEU A 84 -36.61 -4.55 6.21
C LEU A 84 -35.07 -4.52 6.21
N PRO A 85 -34.43 -3.80 7.14
CA PRO A 85 -32.97 -3.80 7.26
C PRO A 85 -32.49 -5.02 8.04
N TYR A 86 -31.50 -5.74 7.49
CA TYR A 86 -30.79 -6.81 8.17
C TYR A 86 -29.31 -6.49 8.18
N ARG A 87 -28.71 -6.53 9.37
CA ARG A 87 -27.30 -6.22 9.61
C ARG A 87 -26.51 -7.54 9.77
N TYR A 88 -25.34 -7.59 9.14
CA TYR A 88 -24.41 -8.67 9.31
C TYR A 88 -23.58 -8.49 10.58
N ASN A 89 -23.56 -9.47 11.47
CA ASN A 89 -22.83 -9.40 12.75
C ASN A 89 -21.44 -10.08 12.67
N GLY A 90 -20.99 -10.42 11.46
CA GLY A 90 -19.75 -11.17 11.21
C GLY A 90 -19.97 -12.68 11.03
N THR A 91 -21.14 -13.20 11.40
CA THR A 91 -21.51 -14.62 11.27
C THR A 91 -22.90 -14.77 10.65
N ASP A 92 -23.88 -14.07 11.16
CA ASP A 92 -25.29 -14.20 10.81
C ASP A 92 -25.89 -12.83 10.43
N TRP A 93 -27.04 -12.87 9.74
CA TRP A 93 -27.85 -11.71 9.43
C TRP A 93 -28.95 -11.54 10.47
N GLU A 94 -28.94 -10.42 11.18
CA GLU A 94 -29.91 -10.09 12.21
C GLU A 94 -30.72 -8.86 11.81
N PHE A 95 -32.00 -8.84 12.19
CA PHE A 95 -32.82 -7.64 11.96
C PHE A 95 -32.18 -6.45 12.66
N ASP A 96 -32.04 -5.33 11.95
CA ASP A 96 -31.42 -4.11 12.51
C ASP A 96 -32.38 -3.38 13.43
N ILE A 97 -32.33 -3.72 14.72
CA ILE A 97 -33.14 -3.11 15.77
C ILE A 97 -32.86 -1.62 16.00
N SER A 98 -31.78 -1.07 15.43
CA SER A 98 -31.48 0.37 15.48
C SER A 98 -32.30 1.17 14.47
N SER A 99 -32.97 0.50 13.54
CA SER A 99 -33.88 1.12 12.57
C SER A 99 -35.22 1.49 13.20
N ASP A 100 -35.98 2.32 12.51
CA ASP A 100 -37.38 2.66 12.84
C ASP A 100 -38.41 1.62 12.31
N LYS A 101 -37.92 0.50 11.76
CA LYS A 101 -38.73 -0.55 11.17
C LYS A 101 -39.14 -1.60 12.21
N GLU A 102 -40.28 -2.21 12.00
CA GLU A 102 -40.78 -3.31 12.84
C GLU A 102 -40.27 -4.66 12.33
N LEU A 103 -40.02 -5.59 13.27
CA LEU A 103 -39.63 -6.95 12.96
C LEU A 103 -40.74 -7.67 12.18
N PHE A 104 -40.38 -8.16 11.00
CA PHE A 104 -41.31 -8.89 10.14
C PHE A 104 -41.56 -10.31 10.64
N THR A 105 -42.85 -10.70 10.71
CA THR A 105 -43.28 -12.06 10.98
C THR A 105 -44.16 -12.53 9.83
N LYS A 106 -43.79 -13.67 9.23
CA LYS A 106 -44.60 -14.27 8.17
C LYS A 106 -45.92 -14.84 8.76
N THR A 107 -47.06 -14.33 8.33
CA THR A 107 -48.39 -14.67 8.84
C THR A 107 -49.15 -15.64 7.94
N THR A 108 -48.74 -15.76 6.67
CA THR A 108 -49.38 -16.64 5.69
C THR A 108 -48.58 -17.94 5.47
N ALA A 109 -49.29 -19.04 5.16
CA ALA A 109 -48.66 -20.27 4.68
C ALA A 109 -48.29 -20.23 3.18
N ASP A 110 -48.77 -19.22 2.46
CA ASP A 110 -48.49 -19.06 1.04
C ASP A 110 -47.04 -18.65 0.78
N GLU A 111 -46.60 -18.89 -0.45
CA GLU A 111 -45.29 -18.39 -0.88
C GLU A 111 -45.29 -16.85 -0.93
N LEU A 112 -44.23 -16.26 -0.39
CA LEU A 112 -43.96 -14.84 -0.52
C LEU A 112 -42.73 -14.63 -1.41
N ARG A 113 -42.77 -13.54 -2.16
CA ARG A 113 -41.65 -13.08 -2.97
C ARG A 113 -40.82 -12.10 -2.16
N PHE A 114 -39.54 -12.46 -1.94
CA PHE A 114 -38.55 -11.64 -1.27
C PHE A 114 -37.56 -11.08 -2.30
N ILE A 115 -37.36 -9.75 -2.30
CA ILE A 115 -36.30 -9.10 -3.04
C ILE A 115 -35.26 -8.64 -2.01
N LEU A 116 -34.04 -9.19 -2.13
CA LEU A 116 -32.91 -8.81 -1.30
C LEU A 116 -32.02 -7.88 -2.09
N TYR A 117 -31.57 -6.81 -1.44
CA TYR A 117 -30.67 -5.84 -2.08
C TYR A 117 -29.65 -5.28 -1.10
N TYR A 118 -28.54 -4.81 -1.61
CA TYR A 118 -27.46 -4.15 -0.85
C TYR A 118 -26.91 -2.97 -1.66
N PRO A 119 -26.60 -1.85 -1.02
CA PRO A 119 -26.79 -1.56 0.41
C PRO A 119 -28.25 -1.18 0.74
N TYR A 120 -28.67 -1.39 1.99
CA TYR A 120 -29.97 -0.95 2.48
C TYR A 120 -30.16 0.56 2.36
N SER A 121 -31.36 0.99 1.99
CA SER A 121 -31.73 2.40 1.96
C SER A 121 -33.23 2.59 2.20
N THR A 122 -33.59 3.63 2.91
CA THR A 122 -35.00 4.07 3.08
C THR A 122 -35.59 4.60 1.79
N GLU A 123 -34.79 5.00 0.80
CA GLU A 123 -35.25 5.39 -0.54
C GLU A 123 -35.98 4.25 -1.28
N ALA A 124 -35.77 3.01 -0.84
CA ALA A 124 -36.47 1.84 -1.37
C ALA A 124 -37.80 1.55 -0.65
N ASP A 125 -38.26 2.40 0.26
CA ASP A 125 -39.55 2.22 0.92
C ASP A 125 -40.72 2.25 -0.10
N GLY A 126 -41.59 1.25 -0.03
CA GLY A 126 -42.69 1.09 -0.96
C GLY A 126 -42.32 0.51 -2.33
N VAL A 127 -41.05 0.24 -2.60
CA VAL A 127 -40.63 -0.41 -3.83
C VAL A 127 -40.96 -1.91 -3.77
N THR A 128 -41.48 -2.43 -4.90
CA THR A 128 -41.91 -3.83 -5.02
C THR A 128 -41.33 -4.53 -6.24
N THR A 129 -40.55 -3.81 -7.06
CA THR A 129 -39.98 -4.33 -8.30
C THR A 129 -38.50 -4.01 -8.44
N LEU A 130 -37.79 -4.79 -9.25
CA LEU A 130 -36.38 -4.55 -9.58
C LEU A 130 -36.17 -3.19 -10.26
N ASP A 131 -37.02 -2.82 -11.20
CA ASP A 131 -36.89 -1.53 -11.91
C ASP A 131 -37.19 -0.34 -10.97
N GLY A 132 -38.14 -0.51 -10.05
CA GLY A 132 -38.38 0.45 -8.99
C GLY A 132 -37.15 0.61 -8.09
N LEU A 133 -36.49 -0.49 -7.73
CA LEU A 133 -35.27 -0.47 -6.93
C LEU A 133 -34.11 0.25 -7.63
N LYS A 134 -33.89 -0.01 -8.92
CA LYS A 134 -32.88 0.71 -9.73
C LYS A 134 -33.18 2.20 -9.83
N THR A 135 -34.47 2.57 -9.88
CA THR A 135 -34.88 3.97 -9.93
C THR A 135 -34.69 4.66 -8.59
N ALA A 136 -35.03 3.99 -7.49
CA ALA A 136 -34.86 4.53 -6.14
C ALA A 136 -33.37 4.67 -5.75
N LEU A 137 -32.53 3.75 -6.23
CA LEU A 137 -31.09 3.71 -5.92
C LEU A 137 -30.26 3.91 -7.21
N PRO A 138 -30.19 5.13 -7.77
CA PRO A 138 -29.44 5.39 -8.99
C PRO A 138 -27.91 5.31 -8.76
N VAL A 139 -27.15 5.13 -9.84
CA VAL A 139 -25.69 5.30 -9.81
C VAL A 139 -25.37 6.77 -9.57
N LYS A 140 -24.45 7.04 -8.65
CA LYS A 140 -23.96 8.40 -8.40
C LYS A 140 -22.92 8.81 -9.44
N THR A 141 -22.94 10.03 -9.89
CA THR A 141 -21.91 10.61 -10.77
C THR A 141 -20.64 10.96 -10.00
N ASP A 142 -20.77 11.30 -8.72
CA ASP A 142 -19.64 11.47 -7.80
C ASP A 142 -19.54 10.22 -6.90
N GLN A 143 -18.54 9.39 -7.18
CA GLN A 143 -18.20 8.18 -6.43
C GLN A 143 -16.80 8.31 -5.78
N SER A 144 -16.32 9.54 -5.56
CA SER A 144 -14.97 9.78 -5.04
C SER A 144 -14.79 9.33 -3.58
N SER A 145 -15.87 9.25 -2.80
CA SER A 145 -15.84 8.65 -1.47
C SER A 145 -16.14 7.14 -1.54
N GLU A 146 -15.59 6.37 -0.60
CA GLU A 146 -15.88 4.95 -0.47
C GLU A 146 -17.38 4.69 -0.26
N ALA A 147 -18.05 5.52 0.53
CA ALA A 147 -19.49 5.41 0.80
C ALA A 147 -20.32 5.63 -0.47
N ASP A 148 -19.97 6.61 -1.33
CA ASP A 148 -20.68 6.86 -2.58
C ASP A 148 -20.39 5.77 -3.61
N TYR A 149 -19.19 5.26 -3.66
CA TYR A 149 -18.81 4.11 -4.49
C TYR A 149 -19.61 2.86 -4.09
N ILE A 150 -19.64 2.50 -2.78
CA ILE A 150 -20.37 1.34 -2.25
C ILE A 150 -21.87 1.50 -2.51
N SER A 151 -22.45 2.69 -2.25
CA SER A 151 -23.87 2.93 -2.47
C SER A 151 -24.27 2.92 -3.95
N SER A 152 -23.32 3.06 -4.85
CA SER A 152 -23.52 2.91 -6.29
C SER A 152 -23.49 1.45 -6.75
N ASP A 153 -22.99 0.51 -5.95
CA ASP A 153 -22.93 -0.92 -6.29
C ASP A 153 -24.16 -1.66 -5.77
N LEU A 154 -25.15 -1.82 -6.62
CA LEU A 154 -26.41 -2.48 -6.27
C LEU A 154 -26.31 -4.00 -6.46
N LEU A 155 -26.27 -4.75 -5.33
CA LEU A 155 -26.44 -6.20 -5.34
C LEU A 155 -27.91 -6.58 -5.19
N TYR A 156 -28.28 -7.73 -5.73
CA TYR A 156 -29.66 -8.17 -5.80
C TYR A 156 -29.77 -9.70 -5.79
N ALA A 157 -30.81 -10.20 -5.12
CA ALA A 157 -31.32 -11.53 -5.28
C ALA A 157 -32.85 -11.52 -5.14
N GLU A 158 -33.52 -12.52 -5.72
CA GLU A 158 -34.95 -12.73 -5.60
C GLU A 158 -35.22 -14.17 -5.26
N VAL A 159 -36.09 -14.38 -4.26
CA VAL A 159 -36.48 -15.70 -3.78
C VAL A 159 -37.97 -15.71 -3.55
N THR A 160 -38.65 -16.75 -4.04
CA THR A 160 -40.05 -17.02 -3.70
C THR A 160 -40.09 -18.31 -2.85
N THR A 161 -40.65 -18.23 -1.65
CA THR A 161 -40.69 -19.35 -0.71
C THR A 161 -41.84 -19.24 0.26
N ALA A 162 -42.35 -20.41 0.68
CA ALA A 162 -43.31 -20.55 1.77
C ALA A 162 -42.61 -20.56 3.15
N GLU A 163 -41.29 -20.76 3.18
CA GLU A 163 -40.50 -20.82 4.40
C GLU A 163 -40.21 -19.41 5.00
N SER A 164 -39.97 -19.38 6.30
CA SER A 164 -39.48 -18.16 6.98
C SER A 164 -37.97 -18.02 6.90
N THR A 165 -37.25 -18.99 6.36
CA THR A 165 -35.80 -18.93 6.08
C THR A 165 -35.58 -18.64 4.60
N VAL A 166 -34.97 -17.50 4.29
CA VAL A 166 -34.63 -17.10 2.93
C VAL A 166 -33.12 -17.31 2.70
N SER A 167 -32.80 -18.21 1.78
CA SER A 167 -31.41 -18.46 1.35
C SER A 167 -31.21 -17.94 -0.05
N ALA A 168 -30.19 -17.09 -0.26
CA ALA A 168 -29.91 -16.49 -1.56
C ALA A 168 -28.42 -16.20 -1.77
N LYS A 169 -28.04 -16.17 -3.06
CA LYS A 169 -26.76 -15.65 -3.50
C LYS A 169 -27.01 -14.37 -4.31
N MET A 170 -26.61 -13.22 -3.75
CA MET A 170 -26.76 -11.93 -4.39
C MET A 170 -25.74 -11.73 -5.50
N ARG A 171 -26.11 -11.03 -6.55
CA ARG A 171 -25.26 -10.69 -7.71
C ARG A 171 -25.29 -9.20 -7.94
N HIS A 172 -24.20 -8.67 -8.50
CA HIS A 172 -24.14 -7.28 -8.94
C HIS A 172 -25.12 -7.06 -10.10
N LEU A 173 -25.94 -6.02 -10.00
CA LEU A 173 -26.83 -5.56 -11.06
C LEU A 173 -26.16 -4.60 -12.04
N ARG A 174 -25.03 -4.04 -11.64
CA ARG A 174 -24.26 -3.03 -12.35
C ARG A 174 -22.92 -3.61 -12.76
N ALA A 175 -22.19 -2.86 -13.56
CA ALA A 175 -20.83 -3.22 -13.97
C ALA A 175 -19.81 -2.34 -13.25
N LEU A 176 -18.59 -2.82 -13.18
CA LEU A 176 -17.46 -2.11 -12.59
C LEU A 176 -16.48 -1.70 -13.71
N PHE A 177 -16.25 -0.41 -13.87
CA PHE A 177 -15.10 0.11 -14.61
C PHE A 177 -13.92 0.27 -13.68
N THR A 178 -12.73 -0.18 -14.11
CA THR A 178 -11.48 0.09 -13.40
C THR A 178 -10.43 0.63 -14.37
N TYR A 179 -9.67 1.60 -13.87
CA TYR A 179 -8.57 2.22 -14.59
C TYR A 179 -7.32 2.29 -13.70
N LYS A 180 -6.25 1.65 -14.12
CA LYS A 180 -4.95 1.73 -13.44
C LYS A 180 -3.90 2.22 -14.41
N PRO A 181 -3.59 3.54 -14.40
CA PRO A 181 -2.55 4.07 -15.27
C PRO A 181 -1.18 3.51 -14.87
N LYS A 182 -0.37 3.21 -15.86
CA LYS A 182 1.03 2.83 -15.69
C LYS A 182 1.91 3.68 -16.57
N VAL A 183 3.04 4.12 -16.05
CA VAL A 183 4.04 4.82 -16.82
C VAL A 183 5.09 3.82 -17.29
N LYS A 184 5.45 3.92 -18.57
CA LYS A 184 6.48 3.10 -19.20
C LYS A 184 7.61 4.01 -19.66
N PHE A 185 8.81 3.68 -19.26
CA PHE A 185 10.00 4.38 -19.72
C PHE A 185 11.09 3.39 -20.12
N GLN A 186 12.01 3.85 -20.93
CA GLN A 186 13.19 3.12 -21.33
C GLN A 186 14.35 3.56 -20.45
N THR A 187 15.10 2.60 -19.89
CA THR A 187 16.37 2.88 -19.20
C THR A 187 17.54 2.42 -20.08
N THR A 188 18.63 3.17 -20.05
CA THR A 188 19.88 2.82 -20.74
C THR A 188 20.91 2.21 -19.79
N VAL A 189 20.44 1.58 -18.75
CA VAL A 189 21.29 1.01 -17.70
C VAL A 189 22.17 -0.11 -18.29
N ALA A 190 23.45 0.00 -18.05
CA ALA A 190 24.45 -1.01 -18.44
C ALA A 190 24.40 -1.42 -19.93
N GLU A 191 24.21 -0.44 -20.83
CA GLU A 191 24.14 -0.62 -22.29
C GLU A 191 22.99 -1.50 -22.78
N LYS A 192 22.03 -1.80 -21.92
CA LYS A 192 20.81 -2.53 -22.30
C LYS A 192 19.62 -1.57 -22.33
N ASP A 193 18.88 -1.59 -23.42
CA ASP A 193 17.58 -0.94 -23.51
C ASP A 193 16.56 -1.79 -22.76
N ASN A 194 16.16 -1.34 -21.57
CA ASN A 194 15.11 -1.98 -20.80
C ASN A 194 13.86 -1.10 -20.84
N PHE A 195 12.70 -1.73 -21.02
CA PHE A 195 11.42 -1.07 -20.87
C PHE A 195 10.84 -1.44 -19.52
N GLU A 196 10.71 -0.44 -18.66
CA GLU A 196 10.16 -0.61 -17.33
C GLU A 196 8.82 0.09 -17.20
N SER A 197 7.91 -0.50 -16.44
CA SER A 197 6.63 0.12 -16.12
C SER A 197 6.49 0.30 -14.62
N TYR A 198 6.01 1.46 -14.22
CA TYR A 198 5.71 1.74 -12.83
C TYR A 198 4.31 2.35 -12.69
N ALA A 199 3.67 2.09 -11.54
CA ALA A 199 2.43 2.74 -11.19
C ALA A 199 2.75 4.14 -10.67
N GLY A 200 2.78 5.12 -11.55
CA GLY A 200 2.91 6.51 -11.14
C GLY A 200 1.67 6.95 -10.36
N SER A 201 1.84 7.69 -9.29
CA SER A 201 0.74 8.45 -8.71
C SER A 201 0.44 9.60 -9.67
N LEU A 202 -0.39 9.36 -10.68
CA LEU A 202 -0.89 10.45 -11.48
C LEU A 202 -1.85 11.25 -10.62
N ALA A 203 -1.46 12.48 -10.30
CA ALA A 203 -2.35 13.43 -9.64
C ALA A 203 -3.39 13.89 -10.68
N ASP A 204 -4.64 14.08 -10.24
CA ASP A 204 -5.66 14.84 -10.96
C ASP A 204 -6.12 14.29 -12.32
N ILE A 205 -6.29 12.97 -12.43
CA ILE A 205 -7.01 12.40 -13.58
C ILE A 205 -8.47 12.87 -13.52
N LYS A 206 -8.91 13.54 -14.58
CA LYS A 206 -10.30 13.93 -14.77
C LYS A 206 -11.00 12.88 -15.60
N PHE A 207 -12.14 12.43 -15.10
CA PHE A 207 -12.99 11.48 -15.83
C PHE A 207 -14.28 12.15 -16.27
N SER A 208 -14.79 11.73 -17.42
CA SER A 208 -16.11 12.13 -17.89
C SER A 208 -16.78 10.97 -18.61
N ASP A 209 -18.09 11.05 -18.72
CA ASP A 209 -18.91 10.12 -19.49
C ASP A 209 -19.85 10.86 -20.44
N ASP A 210 -20.77 10.14 -21.08
CA ASP A 210 -21.75 10.72 -22.03
C ASP A 210 -22.67 11.76 -21.38
N THR A 211 -22.69 11.88 -20.04
CA THR A 211 -23.52 12.82 -19.28
C THR A 211 -22.72 14.02 -18.73
N GLY A 212 -21.40 13.96 -18.72
CA GLY A 212 -20.51 15.01 -18.26
C GLY A 212 -19.40 14.52 -17.34
N GLU A 213 -18.92 15.38 -16.45
CA GLU A 213 -17.86 15.03 -15.50
C GLU A 213 -18.36 13.99 -14.46
N ILE A 214 -17.53 12.97 -14.23
CA ILE A 214 -17.73 11.95 -13.20
C ILE A 214 -16.52 11.90 -12.28
N LYS A 215 -16.72 11.43 -11.03
CA LYS A 215 -15.62 11.24 -10.10
C LYS A 215 -15.53 9.78 -9.67
N CYS A 216 -14.38 9.18 -9.93
CA CYS A 216 -14.08 7.79 -9.59
C CYS A 216 -13.57 7.67 -8.15
N TYR A 217 -13.86 6.55 -7.48
CA TYR A 217 -13.21 6.16 -6.24
C TYR A 217 -11.76 5.76 -6.55
N LYS A 218 -10.80 6.33 -5.81
CA LYS A 218 -9.38 5.99 -5.93
C LYS A 218 -8.95 5.13 -4.76
N THR A 219 -8.52 3.92 -5.04
CA THR A 219 -7.98 3.00 -4.04
C THR A 219 -6.58 3.42 -3.56
N THR A 220 -6.13 2.87 -2.45
CA THR A 220 -4.80 3.16 -1.90
C THR A 220 -3.64 2.73 -2.81
N ASP A 221 -3.87 1.71 -3.67
CA ASP A 221 -2.89 1.24 -4.66
C ASP A 221 -2.99 1.95 -6.03
N GLY A 222 -3.76 3.05 -6.08
CA GLY A 222 -3.84 3.94 -7.24
C GLY A 222 -4.78 3.49 -8.36
N GLU A 223 -5.61 2.45 -8.14
CA GLU A 223 -6.66 2.08 -9.09
C GLU A 223 -7.87 3.02 -8.93
N TYR A 224 -8.41 3.50 -10.04
CA TYR A 224 -9.67 4.24 -10.08
C TYR A 224 -10.81 3.27 -10.38
N ARG A 225 -11.91 3.37 -9.63
CA ARG A 225 -13.10 2.51 -9.74
C ARG A 225 -14.35 3.34 -9.92
N TYR A 226 -15.25 2.88 -10.79
CA TYR A 226 -16.53 3.53 -11.05
C TYR A 226 -17.60 2.50 -11.41
N ILE A 227 -18.73 2.54 -10.72
CA ILE A 227 -19.89 1.69 -10.99
C ILE A 227 -20.71 2.30 -12.11
N VAL A 228 -21.11 1.46 -13.09
CA VAL A 228 -21.83 1.84 -14.30
C VAL A 228 -23.08 0.96 -14.47
N ASP A 229 -24.22 1.55 -14.80
CA ASP A 229 -25.50 0.82 -14.95
C ASP A 229 -26.03 0.74 -16.40
N LYS A 230 -25.46 1.48 -17.34
CA LYS A 230 -25.85 1.54 -18.75
C LYS A 230 -24.64 1.66 -19.66
N ASN A 231 -24.83 1.31 -20.93
CA ASN A 231 -23.83 1.53 -21.96
C ASN A 231 -23.37 2.98 -21.94
N ASN A 232 -22.06 3.17 -21.95
CA ASN A 232 -21.44 4.46 -21.74
C ASN A 232 -20.05 4.49 -22.33
N THR A 233 -19.50 5.68 -22.58
CA THR A 233 -18.11 5.88 -22.96
C THR A 233 -17.44 6.67 -21.85
N ILE A 234 -16.56 6.03 -21.09
CA ILE A 234 -15.74 6.72 -20.09
C ILE A 234 -14.50 7.26 -20.77
N THR A 235 -14.25 8.55 -20.59
CA THR A 235 -13.04 9.24 -21.04
C THR A 235 -12.25 9.74 -19.86
N TRP A 236 -10.93 9.83 -20.01
CA TRP A 236 -10.05 10.40 -19.00
C TRP A 236 -9.02 11.30 -19.64
N VAL A 237 -8.65 12.36 -18.90
CA VAL A 237 -7.62 13.32 -19.28
C VAL A 237 -6.73 13.59 -18.06
N TYR A 238 -5.44 13.61 -18.28
CA TYR A 238 -4.46 13.95 -17.22
C TYR A 238 -3.23 14.61 -17.83
N ASP A 239 -2.53 15.39 -17.02
CA ASP A 239 -1.22 15.95 -17.33
C ASP A 239 -0.13 15.08 -16.69
N TYR A 240 0.87 14.73 -17.47
CA TYR A 240 2.06 14.06 -16.97
C TYR A 240 3.31 14.67 -17.64
N ALA A 241 4.22 15.19 -16.82
CA ALA A 241 5.46 15.81 -17.27
C ALA A 241 5.25 16.96 -18.30
N GLY A 242 4.13 17.72 -18.17
CA GLY A 242 3.79 18.83 -19.06
C GLY A 242 3.18 18.41 -20.40
N MET A 243 2.81 17.13 -20.54
CA MET A 243 2.09 16.61 -21.72
C MET A 243 0.69 16.15 -21.29
N VAL A 244 -0.31 16.53 -22.11
CA VAL A 244 -1.70 16.10 -21.89
C VAL A 244 -1.92 14.75 -22.55
N TYR A 245 -2.44 13.80 -21.77
CA TYR A 245 -2.83 12.47 -22.23
C TYR A 245 -4.33 12.30 -22.12
N GLU A 246 -4.93 11.69 -23.10
CA GLU A 246 -6.36 11.38 -23.13
C GLU A 246 -6.58 9.94 -23.58
N GLY A 247 -7.59 9.33 -22.98
CA GLY A 247 -8.01 8.00 -23.34
C GLY A 247 -9.53 7.83 -23.21
N LYS A 248 -10.04 6.74 -23.78
CA LYS A 248 -11.45 6.39 -23.68
C LYS A 248 -11.66 4.88 -23.65
N LYS A 249 -12.75 4.48 -23.00
CA LYS A 249 -13.26 3.10 -23.01
C LYS A 249 -14.75 3.10 -23.28
N GLU A 250 -15.14 2.48 -24.36
CA GLU A 250 -16.55 2.18 -24.64
C GLU A 250 -16.97 0.94 -23.82
N LEU A 251 -18.07 1.07 -23.10
CA LEU A 251 -18.61 0.02 -22.24
C LEU A 251 -19.96 -0.45 -22.79
N VAL A 252 -20.04 -1.72 -23.14
CA VAL A 252 -21.30 -2.42 -23.38
C VAL A 252 -21.66 -3.15 -22.11
N VAL A 253 -22.38 -2.46 -21.21
CA VAL A 253 -22.56 -2.85 -19.81
C VAL A 253 -23.29 -4.18 -19.69
N THR A 254 -22.67 -5.13 -19.03
CA THR A 254 -23.24 -6.39 -18.59
C THR A 254 -23.13 -6.47 -17.06
N SER A 255 -24.25 -6.76 -16.40
CA SER A 255 -24.33 -6.85 -14.95
C SER A 255 -23.30 -7.83 -14.38
N GLY A 256 -22.60 -7.42 -13.34
CA GLY A 256 -21.58 -8.22 -12.66
C GLY A 256 -20.25 -8.35 -13.41
N ILE A 257 -20.05 -7.64 -14.52
CA ILE A 257 -18.80 -7.66 -15.29
C ILE A 257 -17.89 -6.49 -14.85
N LYS A 258 -16.61 -6.78 -14.72
CA LYS A 258 -15.54 -5.81 -14.54
C LYS A 258 -14.88 -5.49 -15.89
N TYR A 259 -14.83 -4.21 -16.20
CA TYR A 259 -14.14 -3.66 -17.36
C TYR A 259 -12.84 -3.01 -16.94
N ALA A 260 -11.78 -3.80 -16.88
CA ALA A 260 -10.46 -3.32 -16.55
C ALA A 260 -9.81 -2.60 -17.73
N THR A 261 -9.16 -1.48 -17.46
CA THR A 261 -8.34 -0.76 -18.43
C THR A 261 -7.01 -0.41 -17.78
N THR A 262 -5.94 -0.83 -18.43
CA THR A 262 -4.57 -0.44 -18.09
C THR A 262 -3.99 0.30 -19.29
N GLU A 263 -3.53 1.51 -19.08
CA GLU A 263 -2.88 2.29 -20.12
C GLU A 263 -1.41 2.49 -19.75
N PHE A 264 -0.55 2.36 -20.77
CA PHE A 264 0.87 2.63 -20.61
C PHE A 264 1.19 3.98 -21.25
N ILE A 265 1.66 4.93 -20.42
CA ILE A 265 2.19 6.20 -20.88
C ILE A 265 3.65 5.97 -21.19
N ASN A 266 4.03 6.11 -22.46
CA ASN A 266 5.42 6.04 -22.87
C ASN A 266 6.08 7.40 -22.71
N THR A 267 6.95 7.55 -21.69
CA THR A 267 7.66 8.81 -21.41
C THR A 267 9.03 8.88 -22.09
N GLY A 268 9.42 7.88 -22.88
CA GLY A 268 10.71 7.81 -23.53
C GLY A 268 11.83 7.30 -22.62
N VAL A 269 13.05 7.76 -22.85
CA VAL A 269 14.24 7.34 -22.09
C VAL A 269 14.31 8.13 -20.77
N TYR A 270 14.44 7.41 -19.65
CA TYR A 270 14.66 8.03 -18.36
C TYR A 270 16.06 8.68 -18.30
N ASP A 271 16.07 9.96 -18.00
CA ASP A 271 17.29 10.73 -17.89
C ASP A 271 17.79 10.72 -16.43
N GLU A 272 18.74 9.84 -16.14
CA GLU A 272 19.36 9.73 -14.80
C GLU A 272 20.05 11.01 -14.32
N SER A 273 20.34 11.97 -15.22
CA SER A 273 20.88 13.26 -14.82
C SER A 273 19.85 14.14 -14.09
N LYS A 274 18.58 13.73 -14.14
CA LYS A 274 17.46 14.40 -13.45
C LYS A 274 17.00 13.65 -12.21
N ALA A 275 17.88 12.87 -11.60
CA ALA A 275 17.61 12.19 -10.34
C ALA A 275 17.02 13.17 -9.30
N LYS A 276 16.12 12.67 -8.45
CA LYS A 276 15.44 13.42 -7.40
C LYS A 276 15.70 12.78 -6.04
N ILE A 277 15.50 13.56 -4.99
CA ILE A 277 15.47 13.03 -3.63
C ILE A 277 14.29 12.06 -3.52
N GLY A 278 14.54 10.87 -2.98
CA GLY A 278 13.57 9.77 -2.89
C GLY A 278 13.71 8.73 -4.00
N ASP A 279 14.47 8.99 -5.07
CA ASP A 279 14.72 8.00 -6.11
C ASP A 279 15.50 6.82 -5.58
N PHE A 280 15.23 5.64 -6.16
CA PHE A 280 15.88 4.39 -5.80
C PHE A 280 17.26 4.27 -6.45
N TYR A 281 18.26 3.92 -5.68
CA TYR A 281 19.57 3.60 -6.21
C TYR A 281 19.77 2.08 -6.24
N CYS A 282 19.88 1.54 -7.45
CA CYS A 282 19.94 0.11 -7.71
C CYS A 282 21.28 -0.30 -8.30
N ILE A 283 21.54 -1.61 -8.33
CA ILE A 283 22.68 -2.21 -9.02
C ILE A 283 22.22 -3.27 -10.02
N ASP A 284 22.95 -3.38 -11.13
CA ASP A 284 22.76 -4.45 -12.10
C ASP A 284 23.56 -5.73 -11.73
N SER A 285 23.53 -6.72 -12.62
CA SER A 285 24.26 -7.98 -12.45
C SER A 285 25.78 -7.82 -12.35
N ASP A 286 26.32 -6.72 -12.84
CA ASP A 286 27.75 -6.40 -12.82
C ASP A 286 28.09 -5.45 -11.67
N ASN A 287 27.15 -5.24 -10.73
CA ASN A 287 27.22 -4.28 -9.62
C ASN A 287 27.44 -2.83 -10.06
N LYS A 288 27.00 -2.45 -11.26
CA LYS A 288 26.99 -1.07 -11.70
C LYS A 288 25.75 -0.37 -11.18
N GLY A 289 25.95 0.75 -10.48
CA GLY A 289 24.87 1.55 -9.91
C GLY A 289 24.13 2.40 -10.93
N TYR A 290 22.83 2.52 -10.75
CA TYR A 290 21.92 3.36 -11.55
C TYR A 290 20.74 3.82 -10.70
N VAL A 291 20.02 4.85 -11.18
CA VAL A 291 18.89 5.44 -10.50
C VAL A 291 17.58 5.04 -11.18
N LEU A 292 16.58 4.70 -10.39
CA LEU A 292 15.18 4.57 -10.82
C LEU A 292 14.32 5.60 -10.11
N PRO A 293 13.32 6.18 -10.77
CA PRO A 293 12.47 7.19 -10.14
C PRO A 293 11.66 6.61 -8.97
N GLN A 294 11.38 7.44 -7.96
CA GLN A 294 10.62 7.06 -6.77
C GLN A 294 9.20 6.55 -7.08
N GLU A 295 8.66 6.91 -8.24
CA GLU A 295 7.36 6.45 -8.74
C GLU A 295 7.42 5.03 -9.33
N PHE A 296 8.62 4.46 -9.47
CA PHE A 296 8.79 3.10 -9.98
C PHE A 296 8.25 2.05 -9.00
N ASP A 297 7.52 1.04 -9.50
CA ASP A 297 7.03 -0.07 -8.69
C ASP A 297 8.17 -1.05 -8.38
N ILE A 298 9.05 -0.63 -7.49
CA ILE A 298 10.26 -1.36 -7.12
C ILE A 298 9.92 -2.71 -6.44
N ALA A 299 8.83 -2.77 -5.70
CA ALA A 299 8.42 -3.97 -4.96
C ALA A 299 8.05 -5.14 -5.90
N SER A 300 7.48 -4.83 -7.07
CA SER A 300 7.13 -5.84 -8.08
C SER A 300 8.26 -6.10 -9.08
N SER A 301 9.41 -5.49 -8.92
CA SER A 301 10.50 -5.52 -9.88
C SER A 301 11.57 -6.57 -9.53
N THR A 302 12.46 -6.84 -10.51
CA THR A 302 13.65 -7.68 -10.32
C THR A 302 14.91 -6.86 -10.02
N HIS A 303 14.78 -5.55 -9.86
CA HIS A 303 15.89 -4.66 -9.58
C HIS A 303 16.41 -4.83 -8.14
N THR A 304 17.72 -4.82 -7.98
CA THR A 304 18.35 -4.87 -6.67
C THR A 304 18.58 -3.44 -6.17
N CYS A 305 17.63 -2.91 -5.40
CA CYS A 305 17.80 -1.62 -4.73
C CYS A 305 18.78 -1.76 -3.56
N ILE A 306 19.75 -0.84 -3.46
CA ILE A 306 20.74 -0.81 -2.39
C ILE A 306 20.68 0.45 -1.51
N GLY A 307 19.95 1.48 -1.93
CA GLY A 307 19.79 2.72 -1.18
C GLY A 307 18.81 3.68 -1.82
N ILE A 308 18.58 4.80 -1.15
CA ILE A 308 17.69 5.88 -1.57
C ILE A 308 18.50 7.17 -1.75
N VAL A 309 18.27 7.89 -2.85
CA VAL A 309 18.89 9.20 -3.10
C VAL A 309 18.37 10.21 -2.08
N PHE A 310 19.25 10.81 -1.29
CA PHE A 310 18.87 11.81 -0.29
C PHE A 310 19.35 13.23 -0.63
N HIS A 311 20.22 13.35 -1.63
CA HIS A 311 20.67 14.65 -2.14
C HIS A 311 21.12 14.52 -3.60
N VAL A 312 20.92 15.58 -4.38
CA VAL A 312 21.27 15.64 -5.81
C VAL A 312 22.30 16.74 -6.06
N GLY A 313 23.31 16.43 -6.84
CA GLY A 313 24.47 17.29 -7.07
C GLY A 313 25.52 17.19 -5.97
N ALA A 314 26.54 18.03 -6.05
CA ALA A 314 27.60 18.09 -5.04
C ALA A 314 27.14 18.85 -3.81
N GLY A 315 27.40 18.29 -2.63
CA GLY A 315 27.14 18.96 -1.35
C GLY A 315 28.13 20.11 -1.07
N SER A 316 27.79 20.91 -0.07
CA SER A 316 28.58 22.11 0.26
C SER A 316 30.03 21.76 0.64
N GLY A 317 31.00 22.28 -0.12
CA GLY A 317 32.42 22.02 0.09
C GLY A 317 32.93 20.67 -0.38
N ASP A 318 32.07 19.82 -1.00
CA ASP A 318 32.51 18.60 -1.63
C ASP A 318 32.79 18.78 -3.13
N SER A 319 33.76 18.03 -3.65
CA SER A 319 34.15 18.08 -5.06
C SER A 319 34.60 16.69 -5.52
N GLN A 320 34.56 16.48 -6.83
CA GLN A 320 35.05 15.22 -7.43
C GLN A 320 36.50 14.89 -7.10
N ASP A 321 37.33 15.91 -6.82
CA ASP A 321 38.74 15.72 -6.50
C ASP A 321 38.96 14.99 -5.17
N ASN A 322 37.96 15.02 -4.28
CA ASN A 322 37.99 14.27 -3.01
C ASN A 322 37.90 12.74 -3.20
N TYR A 323 37.46 12.28 -4.39
CA TYR A 323 37.16 10.87 -4.68
C TYR A 323 38.28 10.18 -5.49
N ALA A 324 39.55 10.54 -5.23
CA ALA A 324 40.67 9.94 -5.89
C ALA A 324 40.65 8.39 -5.79
N GLY A 325 40.87 7.73 -6.92
CA GLY A 325 40.81 6.26 -7.01
C GLY A 325 39.43 5.67 -7.27
N THR A 326 38.39 6.51 -7.43
CA THR A 326 37.05 6.09 -7.86
C THR A 326 36.74 6.62 -9.26
N SER A 327 35.65 6.15 -9.88
CA SER A 327 35.16 6.68 -11.16
C SER A 327 34.65 8.12 -11.07
N LEU A 328 34.34 8.60 -9.87
CA LEU A 328 33.76 9.94 -9.63
C LEU A 328 34.69 11.08 -10.01
N VAL A 329 36.01 10.83 -10.00
CA VAL A 329 37.01 11.82 -10.51
C VAL A 329 36.71 12.24 -11.95
N SER A 330 36.22 11.32 -12.77
CA SER A 330 35.91 11.61 -14.18
C SER A 330 34.42 11.83 -14.45
N SER A 331 33.54 11.18 -13.71
CA SER A 331 32.07 11.32 -13.92
C SER A 331 31.45 12.51 -13.19
N GLY A 332 32.15 13.05 -12.17
CA GLY A 332 31.60 14.05 -11.28
C GLY A 332 30.65 13.46 -10.21
N ILE A 333 30.21 14.31 -9.30
CA ILE A 333 29.23 13.97 -8.26
C ILE A 333 27.83 14.27 -8.83
N ARG A 334 27.00 13.22 -8.92
CA ARG A 334 25.58 13.35 -9.31
C ARG A 334 24.66 13.44 -8.09
N GLY A 335 25.05 12.83 -6.97
CA GLY A 335 24.28 12.84 -5.74
C GLY A 335 24.80 11.89 -4.68
N TYR A 336 24.00 11.73 -3.62
CA TYR A 336 24.32 10.91 -2.47
C TYR A 336 23.15 9.98 -2.14
N VAL A 337 23.50 8.78 -1.71
CA VAL A 337 22.56 7.68 -1.42
C VAL A 337 22.73 7.24 0.02
N VAL A 338 21.64 7.05 0.73
CA VAL A 338 21.62 6.44 2.06
C VAL A 338 21.29 4.95 1.95
N ALA A 339 22.03 4.12 2.69
CA ALA A 339 21.85 2.67 2.69
C ALA A 339 20.47 2.25 3.21
N LEU A 340 19.95 1.10 2.76
CA LEU A 340 18.61 0.59 3.15
C LEU A 340 18.54 0.10 4.61
N LYS A 341 19.67 -0.11 5.28
CA LYS A 341 19.71 -0.57 6.67
C LYS A 341 20.91 -0.02 7.41
N ASP A 342 20.82 -0.06 8.74
CA ASP A 342 21.96 0.27 9.59
C ASP A 342 23.06 -0.81 9.48
N ALA A 343 24.33 -0.40 9.57
CA ALA A 343 25.47 -1.31 9.68
C ALA A 343 25.66 -1.85 11.09
N GLY A 344 24.87 -1.38 12.05
CA GLY A 344 24.86 -1.80 13.43
C GLY A 344 24.84 -0.62 14.43
N SER A 345 24.88 -0.96 15.71
CA SER A 345 25.11 0.00 16.80
C SER A 345 26.52 -0.28 17.36
N LEU A 346 27.46 0.61 17.06
CA LEU A 346 28.90 0.37 17.21
C LEU A 346 29.59 1.60 17.83
N PRO A 347 30.75 1.45 18.50
CA PRO A 347 31.64 2.56 18.80
C PRO A 347 32.14 3.24 17.49
N TRP A 348 32.40 4.54 17.55
CA TRP A 348 33.03 5.25 16.45
C TRP A 348 34.46 4.72 16.22
N ALA A 349 35.22 4.50 17.32
CA ALA A 349 36.56 3.96 17.32
C ALA A 349 36.80 3.08 18.55
N THR A 350 37.86 2.25 18.47
CA THR A 350 38.44 1.55 19.64
C THR A 350 39.24 2.55 20.51
N GLU A 351 39.66 2.12 21.68
CA GLU A 351 40.53 2.94 22.56
C GLU A 351 41.79 3.43 21.84
N GLU A 352 42.38 2.62 20.91
CA GLU A 352 43.54 3.01 20.15
C GLU A 352 43.27 4.07 19.08
N GLY A 353 42.04 4.13 18.56
CA GLY A 353 41.64 5.05 17.50
C GLY A 353 40.97 6.34 17.99
N LYS A 354 40.55 6.40 19.26
CA LYS A 354 39.70 7.47 19.76
C LYS A 354 40.30 8.89 19.64
N SER A 355 41.62 9.02 19.76
CA SER A 355 42.32 10.32 19.66
C SER A 355 42.64 10.75 18.25
N THR A 356 42.19 10.01 17.20
CA THR A 356 42.39 10.39 15.81
C THR A 356 41.54 11.60 15.45
N GLN A 357 42.13 12.53 14.74
CA GLN A 357 41.46 13.72 14.25
C GLN A 357 40.87 13.49 12.87
N THR A 358 39.58 13.85 12.72
CA THR A 358 38.89 14.07 11.46
C THR A 358 38.50 15.55 11.38
N ASP A 359 37.84 15.98 10.32
CA ASP A 359 37.37 17.35 10.23
C ASP A 359 36.29 17.66 11.28
N SER A 360 36.32 18.82 11.90
CA SER A 360 35.36 19.33 12.87
C SER A 360 34.36 20.32 12.29
N ASN A 361 34.44 20.64 10.98
CA ASN A 361 33.52 21.57 10.34
C ASN A 361 32.13 20.91 10.16
N GLU A 362 31.18 21.34 10.98
CA GLU A 362 29.83 20.80 11.01
C GLU A 362 29.00 21.13 9.73
N ASN A 363 29.44 22.08 8.92
CA ASN A 363 28.76 22.45 7.67
C ASN A 363 29.36 21.80 6.42
N SER A 364 30.42 21.01 6.57
CA SER A 364 31.12 20.39 5.44
C SER A 364 30.59 19.02 5.09
N TRP A 365 30.46 18.75 3.78
CA TRP A 365 30.09 17.45 3.23
C TRP A 365 31.31 16.54 3.00
N ASN A 366 32.21 16.51 3.95
CA ASN A 366 33.51 15.84 3.88
C ASN A 366 33.51 14.42 4.44
N GLY A 367 32.35 13.76 4.53
CA GLY A 367 32.24 12.41 5.06
C GLY A 367 33.22 11.45 4.40
N TYR A 368 33.30 11.43 3.06
CA TYR A 368 34.24 10.59 2.34
C TYR A 368 35.71 10.90 2.70
N SER A 369 36.10 12.17 2.73
CA SER A 369 37.47 12.59 3.08
C SER A 369 37.83 12.16 4.50
N ASN A 370 36.91 12.28 5.47
CA ASN A 370 37.11 11.78 6.84
C ASN A 370 37.35 10.27 6.86
N ASN A 371 36.63 9.51 6.03
CA ASN A 371 36.84 8.07 5.90
C ASN A 371 38.21 7.74 5.28
N GLN A 372 38.72 8.53 4.36
CA GLN A 372 40.09 8.36 3.81
C GLN A 372 41.16 8.65 4.87
N ILE A 373 40.97 9.63 5.74
CA ILE A 373 41.89 9.91 6.87
C ILE A 373 42.02 8.65 7.74
N VAL A 374 40.92 8.11 8.25
CA VAL A 374 40.95 6.94 9.13
C VAL A 374 41.47 5.70 8.42
N LYS A 375 41.18 5.54 7.13
CA LYS A 375 41.71 4.43 6.32
C LYS A 375 43.22 4.47 6.20
N SER A 376 43.80 5.66 6.06
CA SER A 376 45.27 5.84 5.97
C SER A 376 46.01 5.50 7.27
N ILE A 377 45.31 5.58 8.41
CA ILE A 377 45.85 5.32 9.76
C ILE A 377 45.68 3.83 10.13
N GLY A 378 44.72 3.14 9.51
CA GLY A 378 44.38 1.75 9.76
C GLY A 378 42.94 1.62 10.25
N ILE A 379 42.04 1.27 9.33
CA ILE A 379 40.60 1.27 9.52
C ILE A 379 40.11 0.35 10.64
N ASP A 380 40.86 -0.69 10.99
CA ASP A 380 40.48 -1.65 12.05
C ASP A 380 40.34 -1.02 13.44
N LYS A 381 40.90 0.18 13.63
CA LYS A 381 40.75 0.98 14.86
C LYS A 381 39.47 1.78 14.93
N PHE A 382 38.69 1.81 13.84
CA PHE A 382 37.52 2.69 13.65
C PHE A 382 36.29 1.85 13.27
N THR A 383 35.63 1.30 14.29
CA THR A 383 34.57 0.29 14.10
C THR A 383 33.38 0.79 13.26
N ALA A 384 32.93 2.04 13.46
CA ALA A 384 31.85 2.61 12.67
C ALA A 384 32.27 2.80 11.19
N PHE A 385 33.46 3.28 10.94
CA PHE A 385 33.98 3.48 9.57
C PHE A 385 34.22 2.16 8.86
N LYS A 386 34.77 1.17 9.58
CA LYS A 386 34.98 -0.17 9.05
C LYS A 386 33.65 -0.82 8.66
N ALA A 387 32.65 -0.71 9.51
CA ALA A 387 31.32 -1.25 9.23
C ALA A 387 30.70 -0.63 7.97
N CYS A 388 30.93 0.66 7.72
CA CYS A 388 30.54 1.29 6.45
C CYS A 388 31.37 0.77 5.27
N ALA A 389 32.69 0.69 5.40
CA ALA A 389 33.57 0.23 4.32
C ALA A 389 33.31 -1.24 3.91
N ASP A 390 32.92 -2.09 4.86
CA ASP A 390 32.61 -3.50 4.66
C ASP A 390 31.13 -3.73 4.28
N PHE A 391 30.31 -2.66 4.22
CA PHE A 391 28.89 -2.77 3.94
C PHE A 391 28.62 -3.18 2.48
N THR A 392 27.74 -4.16 2.30
CA THR A 392 27.45 -4.75 0.99
C THR A 392 25.95 -4.90 0.75
N PRO A 393 25.52 -4.88 -0.52
CA PRO A 393 26.32 -4.62 -1.74
C PRO A 393 26.68 -3.14 -1.90
N ALA A 394 27.69 -2.87 -2.74
CA ALA A 394 28.11 -1.52 -3.14
C ALA A 394 28.22 -1.43 -4.66
N ALA A 395 27.91 -0.25 -5.21
CA ALA A 395 28.02 -0.01 -6.64
C ALA A 395 29.47 0.28 -7.03
N LEU A 396 29.95 -0.34 -8.13
CA LEU A 396 31.31 -0.17 -8.63
C LEU A 396 31.59 1.24 -9.19
N ASN A 397 30.58 1.91 -9.69
CA ASN A 397 30.66 3.28 -10.22
C ASN A 397 30.29 4.34 -9.17
N SER A 398 30.62 4.09 -7.91
CA SER A 398 30.39 4.99 -6.79
C SER A 398 31.64 5.16 -5.92
N SER A 399 31.52 5.93 -4.85
CA SER A 399 32.56 6.05 -3.82
C SER A 399 32.77 4.76 -3.00
N GLY A 400 31.86 3.78 -3.08
CA GLY A 400 31.65 2.81 -2.02
C GLY A 400 31.00 3.44 -0.79
N TRP A 401 30.62 2.61 0.19
CA TRP A 401 29.96 3.07 1.41
C TRP A 401 30.94 3.72 2.39
N TYR A 402 30.52 4.79 3.04
CA TYR A 402 31.30 5.49 4.05
C TYR A 402 30.42 6.10 5.15
N LEU A 403 31.03 6.45 6.28
CA LEU A 403 30.36 7.11 7.40
C LEU A 403 30.10 8.58 7.05
N PRO A 404 28.84 9.03 7.06
CA PRO A 404 28.48 10.41 6.68
C PRO A 404 29.10 11.48 7.59
N SER A 405 29.30 12.69 7.10
CA SER A 405 29.50 13.87 7.95
C SER A 405 28.20 14.28 8.65
N ILE A 406 28.31 15.16 9.65
CA ILE A 406 27.11 15.66 10.35
C ILE A 406 26.22 16.48 9.42
N ALA A 407 26.77 17.22 8.48
CA ALA A 407 26.00 17.95 7.46
C ALA A 407 25.22 16.99 6.55
N GLN A 408 25.82 15.88 6.15
CA GLN A 408 25.15 14.85 5.34
C GLN A 408 24.03 14.14 6.12
N LEU A 409 24.22 13.85 7.41
CA LEU A 409 23.15 13.33 8.28
C LEU A 409 22.03 14.37 8.46
N GLY A 410 22.37 15.64 8.60
CA GLY A 410 21.39 16.72 8.68
C GLY A 410 20.52 16.81 7.44
N GLU A 411 21.08 16.61 6.26
CA GLU A 411 20.33 16.58 5.00
C GLU A 411 19.39 15.36 4.93
N ILE A 412 19.84 14.18 5.36
CA ILE A 412 18.98 12.99 5.46
C ILE A 412 17.79 13.29 6.38
N ARG A 413 18.03 13.93 7.53
CA ARG A 413 16.95 14.31 8.46
C ARG A 413 15.98 15.32 7.84
N ASN A 414 16.49 16.33 7.13
CA ASN A 414 15.65 17.34 6.51
C ASN A 414 14.71 16.74 5.44
N ASN A 415 15.10 15.63 4.84
CA ASN A 415 14.33 14.93 3.82
C ASN A 415 13.61 13.66 4.36
N ILE A 416 13.52 13.49 5.67
CA ILE A 416 13.04 12.26 6.28
C ILE A 416 11.63 11.85 5.83
N ASP A 417 10.73 12.82 5.67
CA ASP A 417 9.34 12.58 5.25
C ASP A 417 9.25 12.03 3.80
N ILE A 418 10.24 12.38 2.96
CA ILE A 418 10.35 11.82 1.60
C ILE A 418 10.98 10.42 1.65
N LEU A 419 12.00 10.24 2.51
CA LEU A 419 12.80 9.02 2.53
C LEU A 419 12.10 7.82 3.21
N GLN A 420 11.37 8.04 4.31
CA GLN A 420 10.73 6.96 5.06
C GLN A 420 9.76 6.10 4.23
N PRO A 421 8.85 6.67 3.41
CA PRO A 421 8.01 5.88 2.52
C PRO A 421 8.82 5.04 1.52
N MET A 422 9.96 5.56 1.04
CA MET A 422 10.80 4.87 0.07
C MET A 422 11.51 3.66 0.71
N PHE A 423 11.98 3.77 1.96
CA PHE A 423 12.49 2.61 2.69
C PHE A 423 11.42 1.52 2.82
N THR A 424 10.19 1.91 3.14
CA THR A 424 9.06 0.96 3.24
C THR A 424 8.79 0.27 1.91
N ALA A 425 8.85 1.00 0.79
CA ALA A 425 8.59 0.46 -0.55
C ALA A 425 9.59 -0.63 -0.99
N VAL A 426 10.81 -0.62 -0.44
CA VAL A 426 11.86 -1.61 -0.73
C VAL A 426 12.11 -2.59 0.41
N GLU A 427 11.20 -2.66 1.39
CA GLU A 427 11.35 -3.47 2.60
C GLU A 427 12.66 -3.16 3.36
N GLY A 428 13.12 -1.94 3.26
CA GLY A 428 14.30 -1.43 3.95
C GLY A 428 13.99 -1.07 5.41
N GLU A 429 15.05 -0.89 6.20
CA GLU A 429 14.92 -0.45 7.59
C GLU A 429 14.75 1.07 7.64
N CYS A 430 13.57 1.52 8.06
CA CYS A 430 13.29 2.94 8.28
C CYS A 430 14.33 3.57 9.24
N LEU A 431 14.68 4.81 8.99
CA LEU A 431 15.54 5.56 9.90
C LEU A 431 14.81 5.79 11.23
N LYS A 432 15.51 5.53 12.32
CA LYS A 432 14.98 5.72 13.67
C LYS A 432 14.97 7.21 14.01
N THR A 433 13.82 7.75 14.34
CA THR A 433 13.59 9.19 14.57
C THR A 433 13.18 9.52 16.00
N ASP A 434 13.06 8.53 16.88
CA ASP A 434 12.79 8.79 18.28
C ASP A 434 14.01 9.44 18.96
N GLY A 435 13.77 10.35 19.90
CA GLY A 435 14.80 11.13 20.57
C GLY A 435 15.77 10.30 21.45
N SER A 436 15.61 8.98 21.52
CA SER A 436 16.50 8.07 22.26
C SER A 436 17.55 7.41 21.36
N VAL A 437 17.47 7.59 20.05
CA VAL A 437 18.34 6.96 19.07
C VAL A 437 19.28 7.96 18.41
N TRP A 438 20.55 7.59 18.31
CA TRP A 438 21.62 8.45 17.84
C TRP A 438 22.40 7.77 16.72
N TYR A 439 22.75 8.56 15.71
CA TYR A 439 23.56 8.11 14.57
C TYR A 439 24.93 8.78 14.57
N TRP A 440 26.01 8.00 14.42
CA TRP A 440 27.35 8.50 14.30
C TRP A 440 27.54 9.30 13.00
N SER A 441 28.19 10.44 13.12
CA SER A 441 28.83 11.11 11.99
C SER A 441 30.36 10.89 12.00
N SER A 442 30.99 11.13 10.86
CA SER A 442 32.46 11.15 10.76
C SER A 442 33.08 12.44 11.27
N THR A 443 32.27 13.47 11.59
CA THR A 443 32.69 14.80 12.08
C THR A 443 33.05 14.69 13.55
N GLN A 444 34.26 15.09 13.91
CA GLN A 444 34.65 15.13 15.32
C GLN A 444 34.15 16.40 16.02
N LYS A 445 34.23 16.42 17.35
CA LYS A 445 34.00 17.61 18.15
C LYS A 445 35.19 18.58 17.97
N ASP A 446 34.88 19.87 17.76
CA ASP A 446 35.90 20.91 17.74
C ASP A 446 36.64 20.95 19.11
N ASN A 447 37.96 21.07 19.04
CA ASN A 447 38.87 21.10 20.19
C ASN A 447 38.81 19.88 21.14
N ASP A 448 38.12 18.79 20.74
CA ASP A 448 38.12 17.54 21.49
C ASP A 448 38.15 16.34 20.54
N ASN A 449 39.33 15.76 20.36
CA ASN A 449 39.54 14.65 19.45
C ASN A 449 39.09 13.28 19.98
N GLU A 450 38.61 13.19 21.22
CA GLU A 450 38.00 11.96 21.76
C GLU A 450 36.47 11.92 21.63
N GLN A 451 35.85 12.99 21.13
CA GLN A 451 34.43 13.07 20.89
C GLN A 451 34.10 13.27 19.42
N ALA A 452 32.97 12.74 18.98
CA ALA A 452 32.41 12.95 17.65
C ALA A 452 30.98 13.45 17.73
N VAL A 453 30.53 14.10 16.67
CA VAL A 453 29.16 14.62 16.57
C VAL A 453 28.22 13.50 16.18
N ILE A 454 27.08 13.43 16.85
CA ILE A 454 26.00 12.49 16.60
C ILE A 454 24.71 13.24 16.29
N LEU A 455 23.86 12.61 15.48
CA LEU A 455 22.56 13.16 15.09
C LEU A 455 21.46 12.17 15.46
N PHE A 456 20.38 12.58 15.96
CA PHE A 456 18.96 12.42 15.73
C PHE A 456 18.12 12.85 16.95
N GLY A 457 16.82 13.06 16.72
CA GLY A 457 15.95 13.78 17.61
C GLY A 457 15.90 15.26 17.18
N GLU A 458 15.78 16.19 18.08
CA GLU A 458 15.62 17.62 17.74
C GLU A 458 16.93 18.36 17.41
N GLY A 459 18.07 17.66 17.29
CA GLY A 459 19.34 18.30 17.03
C GLY A 459 20.53 17.34 16.94
N TYR A 460 21.72 17.89 17.12
CA TYR A 460 22.94 17.13 17.25
C TYR A 460 23.54 17.29 18.65
N SER A 461 24.35 16.34 19.05
CA SER A 461 25.07 16.33 20.32
C SER A 461 26.49 15.78 20.09
N VAL A 462 27.27 15.69 21.13
CA VAL A 462 28.59 15.10 21.11
C VAL A 462 28.66 13.89 22.02
N TRP A 463 29.42 12.87 21.62
CA TRP A 463 29.51 11.62 22.33
C TRP A 463 30.94 11.10 22.30
N SER A 464 31.32 10.36 23.34
CA SER A 464 32.64 9.70 23.35
C SER A 464 32.76 8.71 22.18
N LYS A 465 33.84 8.77 21.44
CA LYS A 465 34.12 7.87 20.30
C LYS A 465 34.13 6.39 20.64
N THR A 466 34.30 6.05 21.94
CA THR A 466 34.24 4.65 22.42
C THR A 466 32.82 4.22 22.83
N ALA A 467 31.86 5.12 22.86
CA ALA A 467 30.46 4.79 23.11
C ALA A 467 29.77 4.24 21.85
N GLY A 468 28.66 3.50 22.02
CA GLY A 468 27.88 2.95 20.91
C GLY A 468 26.82 3.91 20.41
N ALA A 469 26.71 4.04 19.08
CA ALA A 469 25.58 4.67 18.41
C ALA A 469 25.33 3.95 17.07
N TYR A 470 24.17 4.19 16.46
CA TYR A 470 23.82 3.59 15.17
C TYR A 470 24.70 4.14 14.03
N VAL A 471 24.93 3.30 13.06
CA VAL A 471 25.76 3.58 11.89
C VAL A 471 24.91 3.37 10.64
N ARG A 472 24.56 4.45 9.94
CA ARG A 472 23.87 4.39 8.65
C ARG A 472 24.84 4.79 7.55
N PRO A 473 25.29 3.85 6.70
CA PRO A 473 26.21 4.15 5.61
C PRO A 473 25.57 5.03 4.53
N ILE A 474 26.40 5.84 3.88
CA ILE A 474 26.04 6.55 2.66
C ILE A 474 27.09 6.28 1.58
N LEU A 475 26.73 6.54 0.33
CA LEU A 475 27.67 6.57 -0.80
C LEU A 475 27.42 7.79 -1.69
N THR A 476 28.42 8.15 -2.48
CA THR A 476 28.35 9.17 -3.53
C THR A 476 28.35 8.50 -4.89
N PHE A 477 27.54 8.97 -5.83
CA PHE A 477 27.43 8.44 -7.19
C PHE A 477 27.48 9.51 -8.25
#